data_3a0e30300d350799e1da59bf6142fbd8
#
_entry.id   3a0e30300d350799e1da59bf6142fbd8
#
_cell.length_a   1.000
_cell.length_b   1.000
_cell.length_c   1.000
_cell.angle_alpha   90.00
_cell.angle_beta   90.00
_cell.angle_gamma   90.00
#
_symmetry.space_group_name_H-M   'P 1'
#
loop_
_entity.id
_entity.type
_entity.pdbx_description
1 polymer ?
#
loop_
_entity_poly.entity_id
_entity_poly.type
_entity_poly.pdbx_seq_one_letter_code
_entity_poly.pdbx_strand_id
1 'polypeptide(L)'
;AVFVIGASRKKIVPGRLQSLVEIIVEGLSTFVEGVVGRGMSRKVFPVIATIFLFVLFNAWLALLPFYPSLGFLDSDGNMKVHLFRSAGTDLNMPLALALVSFFFVEYWGVRAQGLAYFSKFLPIGKLIRKGPSALIDLFVGLLEAISELVRIVSFTFRLFGNMTAGEIL
;
A
#
# COMPACT_ATOMS: atom_id res chain seq x y z
N ALA A 1 -15.41 -8.30 7.95
CA ALA A 1 -16.55 -8.68 8.81
C ALA A 1 -16.48 -7.99 10.18
N VAL A 2 -15.39 -8.12 10.96
CA VAL A 2 -15.24 -7.53 12.30
C VAL A 2 -15.41 -6.00 12.30
N PHE A 3 -14.82 -5.29 11.34
CA PHE A 3 -14.94 -3.83 11.20
C PHE A 3 -16.37 -3.40 10.85
N VAL A 4 -17.07 -4.16 10.01
CA VAL A 4 -18.46 -3.85 9.65
C VAL A 4 -19.38 -4.05 10.85
N ILE A 5 -19.18 -5.12 11.64
CA ILE A 5 -19.95 -5.41 12.86
C ILE A 5 -19.68 -4.34 13.93
N GLY A 6 -18.41 -3.92 14.11
CA GLY A 6 -18.04 -2.85 15.04
C GLY A 6 -18.62 -1.48 14.66
N ALA A 7 -18.68 -1.17 13.35
CA ALA A 7 -19.22 0.10 12.86
C ALA A 7 -20.75 0.15 12.80
N SER A 8 -21.44 -0.98 12.64
CA SER A 8 -22.89 -1.03 12.50
C SER A 8 -23.67 -0.89 13.82
N ARG A 9 -23.02 -1.18 14.95
CA ARG A 9 -23.63 -1.05 16.29
C ARG A 9 -23.08 0.14 17.06
N LYS A 10 -23.38 1.35 16.61
CA LYS A 10 -23.05 2.58 17.35
C LYS A 10 -23.92 2.66 18.62
N LYS A 11 -23.43 2.10 19.71
CA LYS A 11 -23.97 2.34 21.05
C LYS A 11 -23.22 3.48 21.71
N ILE A 12 -23.93 4.32 22.48
CA ILE A 12 -23.36 5.44 23.23
C ILE A 12 -22.30 4.96 24.24
N VAL A 13 -22.45 3.72 24.75
CA VAL A 13 -21.44 3.04 25.56
C VAL A 13 -20.76 1.99 24.68
N PRO A 14 -19.48 2.17 24.35
CA PRO A 14 -18.76 1.27 23.45
C PRO A 14 -18.58 -0.12 24.11
N GLY A 15 -18.91 -1.15 23.36
CA GLY A 15 -18.59 -2.52 23.75
C GLY A 15 -17.09 -2.80 23.54
N ARG A 16 -16.55 -3.86 24.16
CA ARG A 16 -15.12 -4.22 24.07
C ARG A 16 -14.59 -4.30 22.62
N LEU A 17 -15.36 -4.86 21.69
CA LEU A 17 -15.00 -4.94 20.28
C LEU A 17 -15.01 -3.56 19.59
N GLN A 18 -15.96 -2.71 19.93
CA GLN A 18 -16.03 -1.35 19.41
C GLN A 18 -14.84 -0.51 19.89
N SER A 19 -14.49 -0.57 21.17
CA SER A 19 -13.32 0.12 21.72
C SER A 19 -12.02 -0.32 21.04
N LEU A 20 -11.86 -1.64 20.77
CA LEU A 20 -10.67 -2.14 20.08
C LEU A 20 -10.56 -1.58 18.66
N VAL A 21 -11.67 -1.58 17.91
CA VAL A 21 -11.70 -0.99 16.56
C VAL A 21 -11.43 0.52 16.60
N GLU A 22 -12.02 1.23 17.57
CA GLU A 22 -11.79 2.67 17.75
C GLU A 22 -10.32 2.99 18.03
N ILE A 23 -9.66 2.24 18.93
CA ILE A 23 -8.23 2.43 19.23
C ILE A 23 -7.37 2.25 17.98
N ILE A 24 -7.65 1.21 17.17
CA ILE A 24 -6.90 0.96 15.93
C ILE A 24 -7.12 2.09 14.92
N VAL A 25 -8.38 2.50 14.71
CA VAL A 25 -8.73 3.54 13.75
C VAL A 25 -8.19 4.90 14.19
N GLU A 26 -8.30 5.23 15.48
CA GLU A 26 -7.79 6.48 16.03
C GLU A 26 -6.26 6.54 15.97
N GLY A 27 -5.58 5.46 16.34
CA GLY A 27 -4.12 5.36 16.24
C GLY A 27 -3.63 5.54 14.80
N LEU A 28 -4.26 4.83 13.84
CA LEU A 28 -3.97 4.99 12.42
C LEU A 28 -4.27 6.39 11.91
N SER A 29 -5.40 6.98 12.33
CA SER A 29 -5.78 8.35 11.93
C SER A 29 -4.77 9.36 12.43
N THR A 30 -4.37 9.26 13.68
CA THR A 30 -3.36 10.15 14.29
C THR A 30 -2.02 10.03 13.58
N PHE A 31 -1.61 8.81 13.24
CA PHE A 31 -0.38 8.57 12.48
C PHE A 31 -0.45 9.21 11.09
N VAL A 32 -1.54 8.99 10.34
CA VAL A 32 -1.73 9.58 9.01
C VAL A 32 -1.81 11.10 9.08
N GLU A 33 -2.48 11.66 10.08
CA GLU A 33 -2.53 13.11 10.30
C GLU A 33 -1.16 13.73 10.56
N GLY A 34 -0.31 13.02 11.30
CA GLY A 34 1.07 13.44 11.56
C GLY A 34 1.94 13.50 10.31
N VAL A 35 1.68 12.63 9.32
CA VAL A 35 2.46 12.55 8.08
C VAL A 35 1.93 13.47 6.97
N VAL A 36 0.61 13.47 6.76
CA VAL A 36 -0.03 14.12 5.59
C VAL A 36 -0.65 15.47 5.94
N GLY A 37 -0.84 15.74 7.23
CA GLY A 37 -1.53 16.93 7.72
C GLY A 37 -3.06 16.77 7.76
N ARG A 38 -3.70 17.52 8.66
CA ARG A 38 -5.14 17.39 8.99
C ARG A 38 -6.09 17.57 7.79
N GLY A 39 -5.76 18.46 6.86
CA GLY A 39 -6.62 18.76 5.72
C GLY A 39 -6.71 17.65 4.70
N MET A 40 -5.62 16.94 4.46
CA MET A 40 -5.50 15.87 3.48
C MET A 40 -5.82 14.49 4.08
N SER A 41 -5.57 14.32 5.38
CA SER A 41 -5.71 13.06 6.12
C SER A 41 -7.08 12.41 5.88
N ARG A 42 -8.18 13.13 6.04
CA ARG A 42 -9.53 12.56 5.87
C ARG A 42 -9.80 11.96 4.49
N LYS A 43 -9.13 12.48 3.45
CA LYS A 43 -9.31 12.03 2.07
C LYS A 43 -8.45 10.81 1.74
N VAL A 44 -7.26 10.75 2.34
CA VAL A 44 -6.26 9.72 2.07
C VAL A 44 -6.38 8.54 3.03
N PHE A 45 -6.87 8.78 4.24
CA PHE A 45 -7.03 7.81 5.31
C PHE A 45 -7.72 6.50 4.89
N PRO A 46 -8.86 6.49 4.18
CA PRO A 46 -9.55 5.24 3.84
C PRO A 46 -8.66 4.29 3.04
N VAL A 47 -7.88 4.81 2.08
CA VAL A 47 -7.03 3.99 1.23
C VAL A 47 -5.81 3.48 2.00
N ILE A 48 -5.15 4.36 2.76
CA ILE A 48 -4.00 3.97 3.59
C ILE A 48 -4.42 2.92 4.63
N ALA A 49 -5.54 3.15 5.31
CA ALA A 49 -6.05 2.21 6.32
C ALA A 49 -6.42 0.86 5.69
N THR A 50 -7.03 0.86 4.50
CA THR A 50 -7.38 -0.38 3.79
C THR A 50 -6.14 -1.16 3.41
N ILE A 51 -5.13 -0.53 2.80
CA ILE A 51 -3.88 -1.18 2.41
C ILE A 51 -3.17 -1.71 3.65
N PHE A 52 -3.04 -0.89 4.70
CA PHE A 52 -2.38 -1.29 5.94
C PHE A 52 -3.04 -2.50 6.59
N LEU A 53 -4.35 -2.45 6.80
CA LEU A 53 -5.09 -3.54 7.41
C LEU A 53 -5.06 -4.80 6.56
N PHE A 54 -5.17 -4.65 5.24
CA PHE A 54 -5.08 -5.77 4.31
C PHE A 54 -3.72 -6.48 4.42
N VAL A 55 -2.62 -5.73 4.39
CA VAL A 55 -1.26 -6.28 4.53
C VAL A 55 -1.08 -6.92 5.91
N LEU A 56 -1.55 -6.26 6.98
CA LEU A 56 -1.46 -6.76 8.35
C LEU A 56 -2.20 -8.08 8.52
N PHE A 57 -3.44 -8.19 8.02
CA PHE A 57 -4.21 -9.43 8.11
C PHE A 57 -3.59 -10.55 7.28
N ASN A 58 -3.07 -10.24 6.09
CA ASN A 58 -2.36 -11.25 5.29
C ASN A 58 -1.10 -11.74 5.98
N ALA A 59 -0.33 -10.85 6.62
CA ALA A 59 0.85 -11.24 7.39
C ALA A 59 0.48 -12.11 8.60
N TRP A 60 -0.58 -11.79 9.33
CA TRP A 60 -1.03 -12.61 10.45
C TRP A 60 -1.54 -13.98 10.00
N LEU A 61 -2.27 -14.04 8.90
CA LEU A 61 -2.73 -15.31 8.33
C LEU A 61 -1.56 -16.20 7.90
N ALA A 62 -0.49 -15.61 7.36
CA ALA A 62 0.72 -16.35 7.00
C ALA A 62 1.41 -17.00 8.21
N LEU A 63 1.33 -16.40 9.39
CA LEU A 63 1.93 -16.91 10.63
C LEU A 63 1.11 -18.04 11.28
N LEU A 64 -0.12 -18.29 10.83
CA LEU A 64 -0.93 -19.38 11.41
C LEU A 64 -0.43 -20.73 10.89
N PRO A 65 -0.08 -21.66 11.81
CA PRO A 65 0.52 -22.96 11.43
C PRO A 65 -0.42 -23.87 10.64
N PHE A 66 -1.72 -23.55 10.61
CA PHE A 66 -2.72 -24.30 9.85
C PHE A 66 -2.72 -23.98 8.35
N TYR A 67 -2.15 -22.86 7.95
CA TYR A 67 -2.20 -22.35 6.58
C TYR A 67 -1.44 -23.25 5.60
N PRO A 68 -0.19 -23.66 5.87
CA PRO A 68 0.55 -24.58 5.00
C PRO A 68 0.12 -26.06 5.15
N SER A 69 -0.60 -26.42 6.23
CA SER A 69 -0.95 -27.81 6.52
C SER A 69 -2.21 -28.30 5.79
N LEU A 70 -3.01 -27.40 5.23
CA LEU A 70 -4.22 -27.73 4.49
C LEU A 70 -3.95 -27.79 2.99
N GLY A 71 -3.86 -28.98 2.44
CA GLY A 71 -3.63 -29.20 1.02
C GLY A 71 -4.25 -30.51 0.54
N PHE A 72 -4.36 -30.68 -0.77
CA PHE A 72 -4.73 -31.95 -1.38
C PHE A 72 -3.48 -32.83 -1.50
N LEU A 73 -3.56 -34.06 -0.94
CA LEU A 73 -2.55 -35.07 -1.12
C LEU A 73 -2.76 -35.76 -2.49
N ASP A 74 -1.67 -36.03 -3.16
CA ASP A 74 -1.66 -36.90 -4.33
C ASP A 74 -1.72 -38.37 -3.88
N SER A 75 -2.00 -39.28 -4.85
CA SER A 75 -1.99 -40.72 -4.62
C SER A 75 -0.68 -41.27 -4.00
N ASP A 76 0.41 -40.53 -4.13
CA ASP A 76 1.74 -40.85 -3.57
C ASP A 76 1.99 -40.20 -2.18
N GLY A 77 0.99 -39.58 -1.56
CA GLY A 77 1.10 -38.97 -0.21
C GLY A 77 1.84 -37.64 -0.17
N ASN A 78 2.24 -37.07 -1.32
CA ASN A 78 2.87 -35.76 -1.37
C ASN A 78 1.83 -34.64 -1.53
N MET A 79 2.03 -33.52 -0.83
CA MET A 79 1.17 -32.34 -0.99
C MET A 79 1.37 -31.71 -2.38
N LYS A 80 0.37 -31.84 -3.24
CA LYS A 80 0.41 -31.33 -4.60
C LYS A 80 -0.04 -29.87 -4.73
N VAL A 81 -1.01 -29.49 -3.92
CA VAL A 81 -1.57 -28.12 -3.93
C VAL A 81 -1.92 -27.70 -2.51
N HIS A 82 -1.35 -26.60 -2.06
CA HIS A 82 -1.77 -25.97 -0.82
C HIS A 82 -3.08 -25.21 -1.07
N LEU A 83 -4.13 -25.54 -0.32
CA LEU A 83 -5.45 -24.90 -0.44
C LEU A 83 -5.40 -23.43 -0.02
N PHE A 84 -4.56 -23.12 0.97
CA PHE A 84 -4.39 -21.78 1.50
C PHE A 84 -2.91 -21.42 1.48
N ARG A 85 -2.52 -20.65 0.48
CA ARG A 85 -1.21 -20.00 0.44
C ARG A 85 -1.39 -18.51 0.72
N SER A 86 -0.53 -17.92 1.53
CA SER A 86 -0.57 -16.49 1.78
C SER A 86 -0.44 -15.73 0.45
N ALA A 87 -1.40 -14.86 0.16
CA ALA A 87 -1.39 -14.07 -1.07
C ALA A 87 -0.15 -13.16 -1.18
N GLY A 88 0.47 -12.84 -0.05
CA GLY A 88 1.66 -11.99 0.01
C GLY A 88 2.96 -12.67 -0.40
N THR A 89 2.99 -14.00 -0.50
CA THR A 89 4.16 -14.76 -0.96
C THR A 89 4.26 -14.84 -2.49
N ASP A 90 3.23 -14.43 -3.20
CA ASP A 90 3.26 -14.22 -4.64
C ASP A 90 3.63 -12.76 -4.95
N LEU A 91 4.60 -12.55 -5.84
CA LEU A 91 5.05 -11.21 -6.25
C LEU A 91 3.93 -10.35 -6.86
N ASN A 92 2.92 -11.00 -7.44
CA ASN A 92 1.79 -10.31 -8.08
C ASN A 92 0.98 -9.46 -7.10
N MET A 93 0.79 -9.96 -5.87
CA MET A 93 -0.01 -9.24 -4.86
C MET A 93 0.68 -7.98 -4.33
N PRO A 94 1.94 -8.02 -3.87
CA PRO A 94 2.72 -6.84 -3.54
C PRO A 94 2.83 -5.85 -4.70
N LEU A 95 3.00 -6.33 -5.93
CA LEU A 95 3.05 -5.48 -7.12
C LEU A 95 1.71 -4.78 -7.36
N ALA A 96 0.59 -5.49 -7.24
CA ALA A 96 -0.74 -4.89 -7.37
C ALA A 96 -0.98 -3.79 -6.33
N LEU A 97 -0.60 -4.03 -5.06
CA LEU A 97 -0.71 -3.02 -4.00
C LEU A 97 0.20 -1.82 -4.25
N ALA A 98 1.42 -2.06 -4.76
CA ALA A 98 2.34 -0.99 -5.13
C ALA A 98 1.77 -0.12 -6.24
N LEU A 99 1.18 -0.74 -7.28
CA LEU A 99 0.54 -0.01 -8.39
C LEU A 99 -0.69 0.78 -7.91
N VAL A 100 -1.56 0.19 -7.10
CA VAL A 100 -2.72 0.90 -6.52
C VAL A 100 -2.26 2.10 -5.71
N SER A 101 -1.25 1.93 -4.85
CA SER A 101 -0.68 3.01 -4.05
C SER A 101 -0.07 4.11 -4.93
N PHE A 102 0.67 3.73 -5.97
CA PHE A 102 1.26 4.65 -6.93
C PHE A 102 0.20 5.48 -7.65
N PHE A 103 -0.80 4.83 -8.28
CA PHE A 103 -1.88 5.54 -8.96
C PHE A 103 -2.66 6.46 -8.03
N PHE A 104 -2.84 6.06 -6.78
CA PHE A 104 -3.50 6.89 -5.80
C PHE A 104 -2.70 8.16 -5.47
N VAL A 105 -1.39 8.05 -5.28
CA VAL A 105 -0.49 9.17 -5.04
C VAL A 105 -0.45 10.10 -6.26
N GLU A 106 -0.32 9.54 -7.46
CA GLU A 106 -0.33 10.31 -8.71
C GLU A 106 -1.64 11.06 -8.91
N TYR A 107 -2.78 10.41 -8.66
CA TYR A 107 -4.09 11.04 -8.75
C TYR A 107 -4.20 12.27 -7.83
N TRP A 108 -3.77 12.15 -6.58
CA TRP A 108 -3.79 13.27 -5.65
C TRP A 108 -2.76 14.33 -5.99
N GLY A 109 -1.59 13.95 -6.53
CA GLY A 109 -0.58 14.87 -7.03
C GLY A 109 -1.12 15.73 -8.18
N VAL A 110 -1.73 15.09 -9.17
CA VAL A 110 -2.38 15.79 -10.30
C VAL A 110 -3.53 16.68 -9.83
N ARG A 111 -4.33 16.20 -8.89
CA ARG A 111 -5.46 16.98 -8.36
C ARG A 111 -5.03 18.20 -7.54
N ALA A 112 -3.89 18.14 -6.87
CA ALA A 112 -3.37 19.24 -6.06
C ALA A 112 -2.67 20.30 -6.89
N GLN A 113 -1.92 19.92 -7.93
CA GLN A 113 -1.07 20.80 -8.74
C GLN A 113 -1.57 20.97 -10.18
N GLY A 114 -2.60 20.23 -10.59
CA GLY A 114 -3.13 20.23 -11.93
C GLY A 114 -2.11 19.76 -12.97
N LEU A 115 -2.20 20.30 -14.19
CA LEU A 115 -1.28 19.97 -15.28
C LEU A 115 0.18 20.37 -15.00
N ALA A 116 0.41 21.28 -14.05
CA ALA A 116 1.75 21.65 -13.61
C ALA A 116 2.50 20.47 -12.95
N TYR A 117 1.78 19.45 -12.44
CA TYR A 117 2.38 18.24 -11.91
C TYR A 117 3.21 17.49 -12.95
N PHE A 118 2.72 17.40 -14.19
CA PHE A 118 3.45 16.75 -15.28
C PHE A 118 4.70 17.52 -15.72
N SER A 119 4.77 18.82 -15.43
CA SER A 119 5.99 19.61 -15.69
C SER A 119 7.17 19.21 -14.81
N LYS A 120 6.92 18.39 -13.77
CA LYS A 120 7.93 17.76 -12.93
C LYS A 120 8.74 16.72 -13.75
N PHE A 121 8.06 15.92 -14.58
CA PHE A 121 8.68 14.90 -15.41
C PHE A 121 9.23 15.46 -16.72
N LEU A 122 8.51 16.40 -17.34
CA LEU A 122 8.86 17.02 -18.62
C LEU A 122 8.74 18.53 -18.48
N PRO A 123 9.82 19.26 -18.18
CA PRO A 123 9.81 20.70 -18.02
C PRO A 123 9.78 21.42 -19.38
N ILE A 124 8.83 21.05 -20.26
CA ILE A 124 8.70 21.56 -21.64
C ILE A 124 8.57 23.08 -21.65
N GLY A 125 7.83 23.66 -20.69
CA GLY A 125 7.67 25.11 -20.57
C GLY A 125 8.95 25.84 -20.17
N LYS A 126 9.87 25.17 -19.48
CA LYS A 126 11.18 25.74 -19.13
C LYS A 126 12.21 25.52 -20.23
N LEU A 127 12.05 24.47 -21.04
CA LEU A 127 12.92 24.13 -22.16
C LEU A 127 12.94 25.25 -23.20
N ILE A 128 11.78 25.84 -23.49
CA ILE A 128 11.62 26.90 -24.50
C ILE A 128 12.18 28.25 -24.01
N ARG A 129 12.28 28.43 -22.68
CA ARG A 129 12.56 29.76 -22.07
C ARG A 129 13.98 29.96 -21.55
N LYS A 130 14.78 28.90 -21.32
CA LYS A 130 16.01 28.97 -20.50
C LYS A 130 17.33 28.55 -21.19
N GLY A 131 17.38 28.28 -22.49
CA GLY A 131 18.66 27.96 -23.15
C GLY A 131 19.42 26.76 -22.55
N PRO A 132 20.75 26.84 -22.33
CA PRO A 132 21.57 25.69 -21.97
C PRO A 132 21.21 25.05 -20.58
N SER A 133 20.58 25.81 -19.67
CA SER A 133 20.08 25.25 -18.39
C SER A 133 18.88 24.33 -18.56
N ALA A 134 18.24 24.33 -19.73
CA ALA A 134 17.14 23.43 -20.07
C ALA A 134 17.55 21.94 -20.11
N LEU A 135 18.80 21.65 -20.48
CA LEU A 135 19.34 20.28 -20.47
C LEU A 135 19.43 19.72 -19.03
N ILE A 136 19.81 20.56 -18.07
CA ILE A 136 19.86 20.17 -16.66
C ILE A 136 18.44 19.89 -16.15
N ASP A 137 17.48 20.77 -16.47
CA ASP A 137 16.08 20.58 -16.07
C ASP A 137 15.48 19.31 -16.69
N LEU A 138 15.83 18.96 -17.92
CA LEU A 138 15.42 17.72 -18.58
C LEU A 138 16.03 16.49 -17.88
N PHE A 139 17.32 16.56 -17.54
CA PHE A 139 17.99 15.48 -16.84
C PHE A 139 17.39 15.24 -15.45
N VAL A 140 17.08 16.31 -14.72
CA VAL A 140 16.39 16.23 -13.42
C VAL A 140 15.00 15.61 -13.58
N GLY A 141 14.24 15.98 -14.60
CA GLY A 141 12.93 15.37 -14.89
C GLY A 141 13.01 13.87 -15.20
N LEU A 142 14.06 13.45 -15.92
CA LEU A 142 14.32 12.03 -16.19
C LEU A 142 14.67 11.26 -14.89
N LEU A 143 15.52 11.85 -14.05
CA LEU A 143 15.82 11.26 -12.73
C LEU A 143 14.59 11.13 -11.84
N GLU A 144 13.70 12.13 -11.89
CA GLU A 144 12.42 12.07 -11.16
C GLU A 144 11.55 10.92 -11.66
N ALA A 145 11.43 10.72 -12.99
CA ALA A 145 10.68 9.60 -13.57
C ALA A 145 11.27 8.24 -13.15
N ILE A 146 12.59 8.10 -13.17
CA ILE A 146 13.28 6.89 -12.70
C ILE A 146 13.03 6.68 -11.21
N SER A 147 13.08 7.73 -10.39
CA SER A 147 12.80 7.65 -8.95
C SER A 147 11.40 7.13 -8.66
N GLU A 148 10.39 7.52 -9.44
CA GLU A 148 9.03 7.03 -9.29
C GLU A 148 8.93 5.53 -9.64
N LEU A 149 9.58 5.07 -10.69
CA LEU A 149 9.65 3.65 -11.04
C LEU A 149 10.36 2.83 -9.97
N VAL A 150 11.51 3.31 -9.47
CA VAL A 150 12.26 2.68 -8.39
C VAL A 150 11.42 2.59 -7.11
N ARG A 151 10.56 3.57 -6.85
CA ARG A 151 9.64 3.56 -5.70
C ARG A 151 8.67 2.38 -5.78
N ILE A 152 8.06 2.12 -6.95
CA ILE A 152 7.14 0.97 -7.15
C ILE A 152 7.89 -0.33 -6.90
N VAL A 153 9.05 -0.49 -7.52
CA VAL A 153 9.89 -1.69 -7.39
C VAL A 153 10.32 -1.91 -5.93
N SER A 154 10.82 -0.88 -5.27
CA SER A 154 11.25 -0.92 -3.88
C SER A 154 10.12 -1.30 -2.93
N PHE A 155 8.93 -0.73 -3.13
CA PHE A 155 7.75 -1.04 -2.31
C PHE A 155 7.30 -2.50 -2.52
N THR A 156 7.27 -2.96 -3.76
CA THR A 156 6.93 -4.35 -4.11
C THR A 156 7.88 -5.35 -3.44
N PHE A 157 9.19 -5.15 -3.59
CA PHE A 157 10.18 -6.05 -2.99
C PHE A 157 10.20 -5.98 -1.46
N ARG A 158 9.91 -4.83 -0.87
CA ARG A 158 9.82 -4.69 0.58
C ARG A 158 8.66 -5.50 1.14
N LEU A 159 7.47 -5.40 0.53
CA LEU A 159 6.31 -6.19 0.95
C LEU A 159 6.54 -7.68 0.72
N PHE A 160 7.01 -8.05 -0.46
CA PHE A 160 7.31 -9.43 -0.81
C PHE A 160 8.36 -10.03 0.14
N GLY A 161 9.48 -9.32 0.35
CA GLY A 161 10.56 -9.79 1.20
C GLY A 161 10.15 -9.96 2.66
N ASN A 162 9.37 -9.02 3.21
CA ASN A 162 8.88 -9.12 4.59
C ASN A 162 7.91 -10.30 4.78
N MET A 163 7.03 -10.54 3.82
CA MET A 163 6.07 -11.65 3.89
C MET A 163 6.75 -13.00 3.70
N THR A 164 7.64 -13.11 2.71
CA THR A 164 8.39 -14.35 2.44
C THR A 164 9.33 -14.69 3.61
N ALA A 165 10.00 -13.69 4.18
CA ALA A 165 10.84 -13.91 5.35
C ALA A 165 10.03 -14.40 6.57
N GLY A 166 8.81 -13.88 6.76
CA GLY A 166 7.91 -14.33 7.83
C GLY A 166 7.37 -15.75 7.63
N GLU A 167 7.26 -16.23 6.39
CA GLU A 167 6.82 -17.61 6.10
C GLU A 167 7.96 -18.65 6.25
N ILE A 168 9.22 -18.22 6.05
CA ILE A 168 10.39 -19.11 6.15
C ILE A 168 10.88 -19.27 7.60
N LEU A 169 10.64 -18.29 8.46
CA LEU A 169 11.02 -18.31 9.88
C LEU A 169 10.05 -19.15 10.72
#